data_e0e1a81e6910b4fb57963e2b3576c2f4
#
_entry.id   e0e1a81e6910b4fb57963e2b3576c2f4
#
_cell.length_a   1.000
_cell.length_b   1.000
_cell.length_c   1.000
_cell.angle_alpha   90.00
_cell.angle_beta   90.00
_cell.angle_gamma   90.00
#
_symmetry.space_group_name_H-M   'P 1'
#
loop_
_entity.id
_entity.type
_entity.pdbx_description
1 polymer ?
#
loop_
_entity_poly.entity_id
_entity_poly.type
_entity_poly.pdbx_seq_one_letter_code
_entity_poly.pdbx_strand_id
1 'polypeptide(L)'
;MNNSGIGNSYTIRLNFESAGNLLYAVAKLGGMKKNASGEYTLLNIPFAQYLKGDFDFAKNLVIDNRNSLAFHFGAGIAIPYGNATMLPFEKRYFSGGANSVRGWSVRDLGPGSFPGDNNFMNQSGDIKLDASIEYRTRLFWKFRGALFVDAGNIWTIRDYNCLLY
;
A
#
# COMPACT_ATOMS: atom_id res chain seq x y z
N MET A 1 38.69 -18.99 -1.25
CA MET A 1 37.92 -17.75 -1.10
C MET A 1 36.58 -17.98 -1.77
N ASN A 2 35.54 -18.23 -0.97
CA ASN A 2 34.21 -18.49 -1.46
C ASN A 2 33.60 -17.19 -2.01
N ASN A 3 33.51 -17.12 -3.32
CA ASN A 3 32.73 -16.10 -4.02
C ASN A 3 31.25 -16.49 -3.91
N SER A 4 30.66 -16.28 -2.75
CA SER A 4 29.24 -16.47 -2.54
C SER A 4 28.50 -15.44 -3.38
N GLY A 5 27.89 -15.92 -4.44
CA GLY A 5 27.29 -15.24 -5.55
C GLY A 5 26.41 -14.05 -5.17
N ILE A 6 26.91 -12.87 -5.48
CA ILE A 6 26.05 -11.73 -5.72
C ILE A 6 25.45 -11.98 -7.12
N GLY A 7 24.47 -12.87 -7.17
CA GLY A 7 23.74 -13.18 -8.39
C GLY A 7 22.56 -12.23 -8.58
N ASN A 8 22.05 -12.17 -9.79
CA ASN A 8 20.77 -11.55 -10.07
C ASN A 8 19.70 -12.21 -9.21
N SER A 9 18.91 -11.41 -8.52
CA SER A 9 17.80 -11.90 -7.70
C SER A 9 16.51 -11.18 -8.07
N TYR A 10 15.42 -11.86 -7.94
CA TYR A 10 14.10 -11.26 -8.04
C TYR A 10 13.18 -11.81 -6.95
N THR A 11 12.23 -11.00 -6.56
CA THR A 11 11.20 -11.37 -5.58
C THR A 11 9.87 -10.90 -6.10
N ILE A 12 8.88 -11.78 -6.04
CA ILE A 12 7.48 -11.46 -6.32
C ILE A 12 6.69 -11.80 -5.07
N ARG A 13 5.89 -10.86 -4.59
CA ARG A 13 4.95 -11.07 -3.49
C ARG A 13 3.56 -10.74 -3.97
N LEU A 14 2.65 -11.65 -3.68
CA LEU A 14 1.22 -11.49 -3.91
C LEU A 14 0.53 -11.69 -2.58
N ASN A 15 -0.20 -10.68 -2.12
CA ASN A 15 -1.04 -10.78 -0.93
C ASN A 15 -2.49 -10.57 -1.33
N PHE A 16 -3.36 -11.40 -0.77
CA PHE A 16 -4.78 -11.28 -0.96
C PHE A 16 -5.49 -11.40 0.38
N GLU A 17 -6.27 -10.41 0.71
CA GLU A 17 -7.01 -10.33 1.98
C GLU A 17 -8.49 -10.12 1.70
N SER A 18 -9.33 -10.91 2.33
CA SER A 18 -10.78 -10.76 2.32
C SER A 18 -11.31 -10.80 3.74
N ALA A 19 -12.08 -9.82 4.14
CA ALA A 19 -12.58 -9.70 5.50
C ALA A 19 -14.10 -9.45 5.54
N GLY A 20 -14.71 -9.83 6.67
CA GLY A 20 -16.12 -9.57 6.95
C GLY A 20 -17.15 -10.50 6.31
N ASN A 21 -16.73 -11.38 5.39
CA ASN A 21 -17.67 -12.25 4.64
C ASN A 21 -18.41 -13.25 5.53
N LEU A 22 -17.67 -13.89 6.45
CA LEU A 22 -18.27 -14.85 7.37
C LEU A 22 -19.29 -14.16 8.30
N LEU A 23 -18.90 -13.02 8.85
CA LEU A 23 -19.79 -12.23 9.72
C LEU A 23 -21.03 -11.75 8.97
N TYR A 24 -20.86 -11.32 7.72
CA TYR A 24 -22.00 -10.92 6.88
C TYR A 24 -22.94 -12.09 6.59
N ALA A 25 -22.41 -13.27 6.27
CA ALA A 25 -23.20 -14.46 6.04
C ALA A 25 -24.01 -14.86 7.29
N VAL A 26 -23.35 -14.88 8.46
CA VAL A 26 -24.00 -15.19 9.75
C VAL A 26 -25.06 -14.16 10.09
N ALA A 27 -24.78 -12.87 9.93
CA ALA A 27 -25.73 -11.79 10.20
C ALA A 27 -26.97 -11.88 9.29
N LYS A 28 -26.76 -12.17 8.01
CA LYS A 28 -27.85 -12.32 7.03
C LYS A 28 -28.72 -13.56 7.30
N LEU A 29 -28.10 -14.72 7.56
CA LEU A 29 -28.79 -15.97 7.86
C LEU A 29 -29.47 -15.94 9.21
N GLY A 30 -28.88 -15.29 10.21
CA GLY A 30 -29.41 -15.12 11.55
C GLY A 30 -30.52 -14.06 11.68
N GLY A 31 -30.90 -13.39 10.56
CA GLY A 31 -31.94 -12.38 10.56
C GLY A 31 -31.62 -11.14 11.41
N MET A 32 -30.33 -10.81 11.57
CA MET A 32 -29.91 -9.64 12.34
C MET A 32 -30.48 -8.36 11.74
N LYS A 33 -30.89 -7.42 12.58
CA LYS A 33 -31.40 -6.13 12.13
C LYS A 33 -30.22 -5.23 11.73
N LYS A 34 -30.44 -4.47 10.66
CA LYS A 34 -29.52 -3.42 10.25
C LYS A 34 -29.70 -2.16 11.10
N ASN A 35 -28.62 -1.41 11.28
CA ASN A 35 -28.66 -0.09 11.92
C ASN A 35 -29.37 0.95 11.02
N ALA A 36 -29.46 2.19 11.49
CA ALA A 36 -30.04 3.30 10.73
C ALA A 36 -29.30 3.60 9.43
N SER A 37 -28.01 3.25 9.34
CA SER A 37 -27.16 3.38 8.15
C SER A 37 -27.26 2.20 7.18
N GLY A 38 -28.10 1.19 7.49
CA GLY A 38 -28.28 0.02 6.63
C GLY A 38 -27.19 -1.05 6.76
N GLU A 39 -26.35 -0.98 7.78
CA GLU A 39 -25.24 -1.90 8.03
C GLU A 39 -25.59 -2.90 9.15
N TYR A 40 -25.08 -4.13 9.03
CA TYR A 40 -25.14 -5.08 10.14
C TYR A 40 -24.08 -4.72 11.19
N THR A 41 -24.46 -4.86 12.45
CA THR A 41 -23.60 -4.57 13.59
C THR A 41 -23.38 -5.80 14.44
N LEU A 42 -22.18 -5.98 14.96
CA LEU A 42 -21.85 -6.94 15.99
C LEU A 42 -21.56 -6.16 17.28
N LEU A 43 -22.32 -6.45 18.34
CA LEU A 43 -22.23 -5.70 19.62
C LEU A 43 -22.36 -4.17 19.44
N ASN A 44 -23.28 -3.73 18.56
CA ASN A 44 -23.49 -2.33 18.16
C ASN A 44 -22.33 -1.65 17.39
N ILE A 45 -21.34 -2.42 16.94
CA ILE A 45 -20.22 -1.94 16.15
C ILE A 45 -20.38 -2.45 14.71
N PRO A 46 -20.42 -1.60 13.67
CA PRO A 46 -20.45 -2.03 12.29
C PRO A 46 -19.10 -2.72 11.94
N PHE A 47 -19.15 -3.86 11.30
CA PHE A 47 -17.96 -4.55 10.84
C PHE A 47 -17.68 -4.26 9.38
N ALA A 48 -16.42 -4.11 9.06
CA ALA A 48 -15.99 -3.84 7.69
C ALA A 48 -15.99 -5.12 6.85
N GLN A 49 -16.46 -4.99 5.61
CA GLN A 49 -16.38 -6.02 4.58
C GLN A 49 -15.58 -5.47 3.40
N TYR A 50 -14.43 -6.07 3.10
CA TYR A 50 -13.56 -5.59 2.04
C TYR A 50 -12.73 -6.70 1.40
N LEU A 51 -12.23 -6.40 0.22
CA LEU A 51 -11.27 -7.19 -0.54
C LEU A 51 -10.03 -6.33 -0.76
N LYS A 52 -8.86 -6.89 -0.49
CA LYS A 52 -7.58 -6.22 -0.66
C LYS A 52 -6.62 -7.12 -1.40
N GLY A 53 -5.92 -6.57 -2.39
CA GLY A 53 -4.89 -7.25 -3.15
C GLY A 53 -3.64 -6.39 -3.26
N ASP A 54 -2.48 -6.98 -2.99
CA ASP A 54 -1.18 -6.33 -3.09
C ASP A 54 -0.27 -7.13 -4.02
N PHE A 55 0.45 -6.45 -4.86
CA PHE A 55 1.49 -6.97 -5.72
C PHE A 55 2.78 -6.20 -5.48
N ASP A 56 3.86 -6.91 -5.17
CA ASP A 56 5.21 -6.36 -5.03
C ASP A 56 6.18 -7.13 -5.92
N PHE A 57 6.92 -6.42 -6.73
CA PHE A 57 7.99 -6.94 -7.55
C PHE A 57 9.29 -6.22 -7.23
N ALA A 58 10.32 -6.96 -6.89
CA ALA A 58 11.66 -6.43 -6.71
C ALA A 58 12.67 -7.25 -7.52
N LYS A 59 13.58 -6.58 -8.19
CA LYS A 59 14.65 -7.20 -8.96
C LYS A 59 15.96 -6.49 -8.71
N ASN A 60 17.00 -7.26 -8.40
CA ASN A 60 18.36 -6.78 -8.30
C ASN A 60 19.21 -7.38 -9.43
N LEU A 61 19.77 -6.52 -10.26
CA LEU A 61 20.67 -6.87 -11.35
C LEU A 61 22.10 -6.48 -10.96
N VAL A 62 22.97 -7.45 -10.92
CA VAL A 62 24.40 -7.22 -10.74
C VAL A 62 25.02 -7.00 -12.12
N ILE A 63 25.51 -5.79 -12.36
CA ILE A 63 26.16 -5.42 -13.62
C ILE A 63 27.61 -5.91 -13.59
N ASP A 64 28.31 -5.61 -12.50
CA ASP A 64 29.67 -6.06 -12.23
C ASP A 64 29.98 -6.11 -10.72
N ASN A 65 31.22 -6.40 -10.34
CA ASN A 65 31.63 -6.50 -8.92
C ASN A 65 31.50 -5.20 -8.12
N ARG A 66 31.25 -4.06 -8.79
CA ARG A 66 31.12 -2.75 -8.16
C ARG A 66 29.75 -2.14 -8.34
N ASN A 67 29.02 -2.52 -9.39
CA ASN A 67 27.80 -1.86 -9.82
C ASN A 67 26.61 -2.82 -9.81
N SER A 68 25.49 -2.36 -9.29
CA SER A 68 24.22 -3.07 -9.33
C SER A 68 23.06 -2.10 -9.58
N LEU A 69 21.99 -2.63 -10.15
CA LEU A 69 20.77 -1.91 -10.44
C LEU A 69 19.61 -2.62 -9.75
N ALA A 70 18.88 -1.90 -8.91
CA ALA A 70 17.71 -2.41 -8.22
C ALA A 70 16.45 -1.76 -8.79
N PHE A 71 15.42 -2.59 -9.00
CA PHE A 71 14.09 -2.18 -9.41
C PHE A 71 13.10 -2.62 -8.36
N HIS A 72 12.16 -1.77 -8.05
CA HIS A 72 11.00 -2.10 -7.24
C HIS A 72 9.75 -1.57 -7.91
N PHE A 73 8.67 -2.36 -7.87
CA PHE A 73 7.35 -1.97 -8.32
C PHE A 73 6.32 -2.55 -7.34
N GLY A 74 5.49 -1.68 -6.80
CA GLY A 74 4.41 -2.02 -5.90
C GLY A 74 3.08 -1.53 -6.44
N ALA A 75 2.06 -2.36 -6.35
CA ALA A 75 0.69 -2.01 -6.68
C ALA A 75 -0.25 -2.62 -5.65
N GLY A 76 -1.25 -1.86 -5.21
CA GLY A 76 -2.24 -2.33 -4.27
C GLY A 76 -3.61 -1.75 -4.55
N ILE A 77 -4.64 -2.55 -4.33
CA ILE A 77 -6.04 -2.15 -4.42
C ILE A 77 -6.83 -2.74 -3.27
N ALA A 78 -7.69 -1.93 -2.67
CA ALA A 78 -8.60 -2.36 -1.62
C ALA A 78 -10.01 -1.81 -1.87
N ILE A 79 -11.00 -2.68 -1.89
CA ILE A 79 -12.36 -2.35 -2.27
C ILE A 79 -13.30 -2.72 -1.12
N PRO A 80 -13.95 -1.72 -0.47
CA PRO A 80 -15.02 -1.98 0.47
C PRO A 80 -16.28 -2.38 -0.28
N TYR A 81 -17.02 -3.34 0.26
CA TYR A 81 -18.29 -3.79 -0.32
C TYR A 81 -19.26 -4.31 0.75
N GLY A 82 -20.49 -4.61 0.35
CA GLY A 82 -21.49 -5.24 1.21
C GLY A 82 -21.86 -4.41 2.43
N ASN A 83 -21.33 -4.77 3.58
CA ASN A 83 -21.61 -4.12 4.86
C ASN A 83 -20.75 -2.88 5.13
N ALA A 84 -19.79 -2.56 4.28
CA ALA A 84 -18.91 -1.42 4.46
C ALA A 84 -18.98 -0.47 3.28
N THR A 85 -19.15 0.80 3.55
CA THR A 85 -19.08 1.88 2.57
C THR A 85 -17.67 2.44 2.46
N MET A 86 -16.84 2.22 3.48
CA MET A 86 -15.51 2.75 3.64
C MET A 86 -14.56 1.70 4.20
N LEU A 87 -13.30 1.75 3.79
CA LEU A 87 -12.25 0.92 4.37
C LEU A 87 -11.88 1.40 5.78
N PRO A 88 -11.60 0.48 6.73
CA PRO A 88 -10.95 0.83 7.98
C PRO A 88 -9.62 1.56 7.72
N PHE A 89 -9.32 2.56 8.53
CA PHE A 89 -8.14 3.39 8.36
C PHE A 89 -6.83 2.57 8.28
N GLU A 90 -6.69 1.53 9.09
CA GLU A 90 -5.51 0.65 9.10
C GLU A 90 -5.35 -0.18 7.82
N LYS A 91 -6.39 -0.29 7.02
CA LYS A 91 -6.39 -1.08 5.78
C LYS A 91 -6.23 -0.23 4.52
N ARG A 92 -6.31 1.10 4.67
CA ARG A 92 -6.05 2.04 3.58
C ARG A 92 -4.56 2.11 3.26
N TYR A 93 -4.30 2.46 2.03
CA TYR A 93 -2.93 2.73 1.58
C TYR A 93 -2.51 4.16 1.88
N PHE A 94 -1.22 4.33 2.06
CA PHE A 94 -0.54 5.63 2.11
C PHE A 94 0.75 5.55 1.30
N SER A 95 1.26 6.68 0.88
CA SER A 95 2.51 6.80 0.13
C SER A 95 3.46 7.79 0.80
N GLY A 96 4.76 7.70 0.43
CA GLY A 96 5.85 8.45 1.03
C GLY A 96 6.66 7.65 2.04
N GLY A 97 7.82 8.17 2.39
CA GLY A 97 8.78 7.56 3.31
C GLY A 97 9.80 6.65 2.62
N ALA A 98 10.74 6.15 3.41
CA ALA A 98 11.94 5.45 2.93
C ALA A 98 11.69 4.18 2.11
N ASN A 99 10.53 3.56 2.26
CA ASN A 99 10.17 2.30 1.59
C ASN A 99 9.18 2.46 0.42
N SER A 100 8.86 3.70 0.06
CA SER A 100 7.96 4.02 -1.06
C SER A 100 8.60 5.15 -1.88
N VAL A 101 8.14 6.39 -1.77
CA VAL A 101 8.69 7.56 -2.45
C VAL A 101 9.54 8.36 -1.46
N ARG A 102 10.86 8.21 -1.53
CA ARG A 102 11.82 8.72 -0.53
C ARG A 102 11.89 10.24 -0.41
N GLY A 103 11.46 10.96 -1.44
CA GLY A 103 11.41 12.43 -1.43
C GLY A 103 10.28 13.04 -0.60
N TRP A 104 9.36 12.22 -0.08
CA TRP A 104 8.20 12.64 0.68
C TRP A 104 8.19 12.04 2.08
N SER A 105 7.66 12.76 3.05
CA SER A 105 7.42 12.22 4.39
C SER A 105 6.37 11.10 4.35
N VAL A 106 6.35 10.28 5.38
CA VAL A 106 5.37 9.19 5.48
C VAL A 106 3.97 9.79 5.53
N ARG A 107 3.07 9.33 4.65
CA ARG A 107 1.69 9.81 4.50
C ARG A 107 1.56 11.27 4.02
N ASP A 108 2.55 11.77 3.32
CA ASP A 108 2.56 13.16 2.85
C ASP A 108 2.27 13.27 1.34
N LEU A 109 2.12 12.15 0.65
CA LEU A 109 1.90 12.08 -0.78
C LEU A 109 0.50 11.56 -1.11
N GLY A 110 -0.28 12.35 -1.85
CA GLY A 110 -1.61 11.99 -2.37
C GLY A 110 -2.75 12.30 -1.41
N PRO A 111 -3.97 11.89 -1.74
CA PRO A 111 -4.38 11.13 -2.94
C PRO A 111 -4.40 11.97 -4.22
N GLY A 112 -3.94 11.39 -5.32
CA GLY A 112 -3.90 12.03 -6.64
C GLY A 112 -3.07 13.30 -6.65
N SER A 113 -3.65 14.41 -7.11
CA SER A 113 -3.03 15.75 -7.13
C SER A 113 -3.30 16.59 -5.87
N PHE A 114 -3.79 15.99 -4.80
CA PHE A 114 -4.07 16.67 -3.55
C PHE A 114 -2.78 17.28 -2.96
N PRO A 115 -2.75 18.58 -2.65
CA PRO A 115 -1.52 19.28 -2.29
C PRO A 115 -1.01 18.98 -0.87
N GLY A 116 -1.67 18.07 -0.16
CA GLY A 116 -1.40 17.79 1.25
C GLY A 116 -2.23 18.67 2.19
N ASP A 117 -2.60 18.10 3.30
CA ASP A 117 -3.22 18.77 4.43
C ASP A 117 -2.66 18.13 5.70
N ASN A 118 -2.67 18.80 6.81
CA ASN A 118 -2.21 18.26 8.10
C ASN A 118 -3.13 17.13 8.64
N ASN A 119 -4.13 16.72 7.87
CA ASN A 119 -5.06 15.67 8.25
C ASN A 119 -4.64 14.34 7.62
N PHE A 120 -3.98 13.48 8.39
CA PHE A 120 -3.53 12.15 7.97
C PHE A 120 -4.63 11.23 7.42
N MET A 121 -5.89 11.46 7.76
CA MET A 121 -7.01 10.66 7.23
C MET A 121 -7.27 10.95 5.76
N ASN A 122 -7.03 12.19 5.31
CA ASN A 122 -7.21 12.59 3.92
C ASN A 122 -6.03 12.15 3.03
N GLN A 123 -4.90 11.81 3.64
CA GLN A 123 -3.69 11.32 2.95
C GLN A 123 -3.64 9.78 2.90
N SER A 124 -4.78 9.17 2.70
CA SER A 124 -4.93 7.73 2.55
C SER A 124 -5.81 7.40 1.35
N GLY A 125 -5.58 6.27 0.71
CA GLY A 125 -6.30 5.86 -0.50
C GLY A 125 -6.67 4.39 -0.52
N ASP A 126 -7.44 4.03 -1.52
CA ASP A 126 -7.90 2.67 -1.78
C ASP A 126 -7.01 1.96 -2.81
N ILE A 127 -6.29 2.74 -3.59
CA ILE A 127 -5.32 2.27 -4.59
C ILE A 127 -3.96 2.87 -4.27
N LYS A 128 -2.91 2.08 -4.41
CA LYS A 128 -1.52 2.51 -4.33
C LYS A 128 -0.75 2.02 -5.53
N LEU A 129 0.15 2.86 -6.03
CA LEU A 129 1.11 2.51 -7.06
C LEU A 129 2.42 3.17 -6.76
N ASP A 130 3.51 2.41 -6.70
CA ASP A 130 4.86 2.93 -6.51
C ASP A 130 5.88 2.16 -7.33
N ALA A 131 6.89 2.86 -7.79
CA ALA A 131 8.01 2.30 -8.53
C ALA A 131 9.29 3.01 -8.13
N SER A 132 10.37 2.27 -8.05
CA SER A 132 11.70 2.83 -7.82
C SER A 132 12.76 2.13 -8.65
N ILE A 133 13.76 2.92 -9.05
CA ILE A 133 14.97 2.44 -9.72
C ILE A 133 16.15 3.00 -8.95
N GLU A 134 17.09 2.15 -8.59
CA GLU A 134 18.26 2.54 -7.82
C GLU A 134 19.52 1.94 -8.42
N TYR A 135 20.44 2.79 -8.84
CA TYR A 135 21.79 2.42 -9.27
C TYR A 135 22.75 2.54 -8.09
N ARG A 136 23.40 1.44 -7.74
CA ARG A 136 24.35 1.36 -6.63
C ARG A 136 25.74 1.11 -7.18
N THR A 137 26.74 1.86 -6.69
CA THR A 137 28.14 1.72 -7.08
C THR A 137 29.08 1.74 -5.87
N ARG A 138 30.18 0.98 -5.95
CA ARG A 138 31.31 1.11 -5.02
C ARG A 138 32.27 2.14 -5.59
N LEU A 139 32.45 3.25 -4.87
CA LEU A 139 33.35 4.33 -5.31
C LEU A 139 34.81 3.98 -5.06
N PHE A 140 35.27 4.22 -3.86
CA PHE A 140 36.66 3.92 -3.46
C PHE A 140 36.65 3.51 -1.97
N TRP A 141 37.61 2.69 -1.60
CA TRP A 141 37.80 2.14 -0.26
C TRP A 141 36.49 1.51 0.29
N LYS A 142 35.88 2.12 1.31
CA LYS A 142 34.60 1.64 1.93
C LYS A 142 33.38 2.45 1.50
N PHE A 143 33.56 3.47 0.65
CA PHE A 143 32.46 4.33 0.21
C PHE A 143 31.61 3.65 -0.87
N ARG A 144 30.29 3.77 -0.69
CA ARG A 144 29.29 3.34 -1.67
C ARG A 144 28.40 4.53 -2.02
N GLY A 145 28.11 4.70 -3.28
CA GLY A 145 27.16 5.69 -3.79
C GLY A 145 25.90 5.01 -4.31
N ALA A 146 24.78 5.71 -4.23
CA ALA A 146 23.53 5.30 -4.86
C ALA A 146 22.86 6.52 -5.50
N LEU A 147 22.36 6.33 -6.72
CA LEU A 147 21.45 7.25 -7.40
C LEU A 147 20.11 6.56 -7.53
N PHE A 148 19.04 7.24 -7.23
CA PHE A 148 17.71 6.64 -7.31
C PHE A 148 16.67 7.60 -7.87
N VAL A 149 15.65 7.02 -8.47
CA VAL A 149 14.42 7.70 -8.92
C VAL A 149 13.25 6.92 -8.38
N ASP A 150 12.39 7.59 -7.64
CA ASP A 150 11.17 7.04 -7.08
C ASP A 150 9.97 7.78 -7.66
N ALA A 151 8.93 7.04 -7.97
CA ALA A 151 7.64 7.57 -8.41
C ALA A 151 6.52 6.77 -7.75
N GLY A 152 5.45 7.43 -7.36
CA GLY A 152 4.30 6.75 -6.79
C GLY A 152 3.21 7.72 -6.39
N ASN A 153 2.04 7.18 -6.15
CA ASN A 153 0.89 7.92 -5.62
C ASN A 153 -0.15 6.95 -5.06
N ILE A 154 -1.16 7.51 -4.42
CA ILE A 154 -2.37 6.82 -3.98
C ILE A 154 -3.58 7.48 -4.60
N TRP A 155 -4.68 6.73 -4.70
CA TRP A 155 -5.97 7.24 -5.19
C TRP A 155 -7.11 6.66 -4.38
N THR A 156 -8.21 7.39 -4.30
CA THR A 156 -9.47 6.92 -3.74
C THR A 156 -10.38 6.43 -4.87
N ILE A 157 -11.05 5.31 -4.68
CA ILE A 157 -12.07 4.80 -5.62
C ILE A 157 -13.39 5.57 -5.45
N ARG A 158 -13.65 6.06 -4.24
CA ARG A 158 -14.86 6.80 -3.88
C ARG A 158 -14.48 8.15 -3.28
N ASP A 159 -15.25 9.16 -3.56
CA ASP A 159 -15.16 10.43 -2.83
C ASP A 159 -15.63 10.19 -1.39
N TYR A 160 -14.67 10.03 -0.51
CA TYR A 160 -14.96 10.08 0.90
C TYR A 160 -15.18 11.56 1.26
N ASN A 161 -16.43 12.02 1.19
CA ASN A 161 -16.80 13.26 1.83
C ASN A 161 -16.49 13.06 3.33
N CYS A 162 -15.29 13.46 3.73
CA CYS A 162 -14.92 13.57 5.11
C CYS A 162 -15.90 14.55 5.74
N LEU A 163 -16.90 14.03 6.41
CA LEU A 163 -17.67 14.80 7.37
C LEU A 163 -16.66 15.29 8.40
N LEU A 164 -16.28 16.55 8.25
CA LEU A 164 -15.62 17.34 9.26
C LEU A 164 -16.51 17.31 10.52
N TYR A 165 -16.06 16.60 11.53
CA TYR A 165 -16.45 16.81 12.90
C TYR A 165 -15.19 17.14 13.72
#